data_ec36a94c9ad61ffbba472e380a919534
#
_entry.id   ec36a94c9ad61ffbba472e380a919534
#
_cell.length_a   1.000
_cell.length_b   1.000
_cell.length_c   1.000
_cell.angle_alpha   90.00
_cell.angle_beta   90.00
_cell.angle_gamma   90.00
#
_symmetry.space_group_name_H-M   'P 1'
#
loop_
_entity.id
_entity.type
_entity.pdbx_description
1 polymer ?
#
loop_
_entity_poly.entity_id
_entity_poly.type
_entity_poly.pdbx_seq_one_letter_code
_entity_poly.pdbx_strand_id
1 'polypeptide(L)'
;MDVKQRITELMQRHGWSEYRLAKESGLSISTISNMFNRNTLPRISTLQVICDSFGISLAQFFSEGTEVELSKEQQELFSKWRFLTAEQKELILQLIDNMK
;
A
#
# COMPACT_ATOMS: atom_id res chain seq x y z
N MET A 1 -10.90 -5.14 -3.01
CA MET A 1 -10.24 -3.82 -3.07
C MET A 1 -10.64 -3.09 -4.33
N ASP A 2 -10.95 -1.83 -4.23
CA ASP A 2 -11.19 -0.97 -5.40
C ASP A 2 -9.86 -0.28 -5.77
N VAL A 3 -9.31 -0.64 -6.91
CA VAL A 3 -8.01 -0.12 -7.39
C VAL A 3 -8.07 1.38 -7.63
N LYS A 4 -9.14 1.88 -8.22
CA LYS A 4 -9.31 3.32 -8.48
C LYS A 4 -9.39 4.11 -7.17
N GLN A 5 -10.13 3.60 -6.20
CA GLN A 5 -10.26 4.23 -4.89
C GLN A 5 -8.90 4.27 -4.19
N ARG A 6 -8.13 3.19 -4.29
CA ARG A 6 -6.79 3.13 -3.72
C ARG A 6 -5.86 4.18 -4.34
N ILE A 7 -5.91 4.33 -5.66
CA ILE A 7 -5.13 5.37 -6.37
C ILE A 7 -5.57 6.76 -5.90
N THR A 8 -6.88 7.00 -5.77
CA THR A 8 -7.41 8.27 -5.30
C THR A 8 -6.93 8.58 -3.88
N GLU A 9 -6.91 7.61 -2.99
CA GLU A 9 -6.39 7.77 -1.63
C GLU A 9 -4.91 8.18 -1.62
N LEU A 10 -4.10 7.53 -2.47
CA LEU A 10 -2.69 7.87 -2.59
C LEU A 10 -2.49 9.28 -3.16
N MET A 11 -3.30 9.67 -4.14
CA MET A 11 -3.28 11.03 -4.68
C MET A 11 -3.61 12.05 -3.58
N GLN A 12 -4.61 11.78 -2.77
CA GLN A 12 -4.99 12.67 -1.67
C GLN A 12 -3.88 12.79 -0.62
N ARG A 13 -3.24 11.69 -0.27
CA ARG A 13 -2.11 11.69 0.67
C ARG A 13 -0.94 12.53 0.17
N HIS A 14 -0.70 12.52 -1.14
CA HIS A 14 0.38 13.28 -1.77
C HIS A 14 -0.04 14.70 -2.16
N GLY A 15 -1.33 15.01 -2.10
CA GLY A 15 -1.86 16.29 -2.55
C GLY A 15 -1.81 16.44 -4.07
N TRP A 16 -1.94 15.34 -4.82
CA TRP A 16 -1.83 15.33 -6.28
C TRP A 16 -3.20 15.37 -6.95
N SER A 17 -3.29 16.17 -8.02
CA SER A 17 -4.37 16.11 -8.99
C SER A 17 -4.11 15.03 -10.04
N GLU A 18 -5.10 14.76 -10.91
CA GLU A 18 -4.90 13.87 -12.06
C GLU A 18 -3.76 14.40 -12.98
N TYR A 19 -3.69 15.69 -13.16
CA TYR A 19 -2.61 16.32 -13.94
C TYR A 19 -1.25 16.03 -13.31
N ARG A 20 -1.14 16.18 -12.00
CA ARG A 20 0.12 15.90 -11.29
C ARG A 20 0.49 14.43 -11.37
N LEU A 21 -0.46 13.53 -11.23
CA LEU A 21 -0.23 12.10 -11.38
C LEU A 21 0.28 11.77 -12.78
N ALA A 22 -0.33 12.34 -13.83
CA ALA A 22 0.12 12.16 -15.20
C ALA A 22 1.57 12.62 -15.37
N LYS A 23 1.89 13.80 -14.84
CA LYS A 23 3.23 14.37 -14.91
C LYS A 23 4.27 13.50 -14.20
N GLU A 24 3.98 13.07 -12.99
CA GLU A 24 4.93 12.30 -12.18
C GLU A 24 5.10 10.86 -12.68
N SER A 25 4.05 10.27 -13.23
CA SER A 25 4.09 8.91 -13.77
C SER A 25 4.62 8.82 -15.20
N GLY A 26 4.64 9.95 -15.91
CA GLY A 26 4.98 9.96 -17.35
C GLY A 26 3.86 9.47 -18.25
N LEU A 27 2.69 9.21 -17.72
CA LEU A 27 1.51 8.84 -18.51
C LEU A 27 0.81 10.10 -19.03
N SER A 28 0.07 9.96 -20.16
CA SER A 28 -0.70 11.08 -20.66
C SER A 28 -1.89 11.39 -19.76
N ILE A 29 -2.32 12.64 -19.76
CA ILE A 29 -3.51 13.05 -19.02
C ILE A 29 -4.76 12.29 -19.51
N SER A 30 -4.82 11.98 -20.82
CA SER A 30 -5.90 11.20 -21.40
C SER A 30 -5.92 9.77 -20.83
N THR A 31 -4.76 9.15 -20.64
CA THR A 31 -4.66 7.82 -20.04
C THR A 31 -5.18 7.84 -18.61
N ILE A 32 -4.79 8.84 -17.83
CA ILE A 32 -5.24 8.99 -16.43
C ILE A 32 -6.75 9.24 -16.38
N SER A 33 -7.26 10.18 -17.17
CA SER A 33 -8.69 10.50 -17.22
C SER A 33 -9.53 9.29 -17.64
N ASN A 34 -9.08 8.56 -18.65
CA ASN A 34 -9.78 7.35 -19.11
C ASN A 34 -9.80 6.26 -18.05
N MET A 35 -8.72 6.10 -17.30
CA MET A 35 -8.66 5.14 -16.20
C MET A 35 -9.74 5.43 -15.14
N PHE A 36 -9.96 6.70 -14.79
CA PHE A 36 -10.97 7.07 -13.81
C PHE A 36 -12.39 7.03 -14.36
N ASN A 37 -12.56 7.35 -15.65
CA ASN A 37 -13.89 7.45 -16.27
C ASN A 37 -14.42 6.13 -16.80
N ARG A 38 -13.57 5.18 -17.13
CA ARG A 38 -13.98 3.86 -17.60
C ARG A 38 -14.08 2.88 -16.45
N ASN A 39 -15.03 1.96 -16.57
CA ASN A 39 -15.25 0.94 -15.54
C ASN A 39 -14.39 -0.30 -15.78
N THR A 40 -13.13 -0.08 -16.15
CA THR A 40 -12.14 -1.14 -16.41
C THR A 40 -10.92 -0.93 -15.52
N LEU A 41 -10.30 -2.03 -15.11
CA LEU A 41 -9.07 -1.98 -14.32
C LEU A 41 -7.89 -1.57 -15.22
N PRO A 42 -6.93 -0.78 -14.70
CA PRO A 42 -5.70 -0.50 -15.43
C PRO A 42 -4.89 -1.77 -15.61
N ARG A 43 -4.08 -1.80 -16.66
CA ARG A 43 -3.13 -2.90 -16.87
C ARG A 43 -2.08 -2.90 -15.77
N ILE A 44 -1.51 -4.06 -15.48
CA ILE A 44 -0.45 -4.19 -14.47
C ILE A 44 0.73 -3.26 -14.78
N SER A 45 1.12 -3.16 -16.05
CA SER A 45 2.21 -2.26 -16.46
C SER A 45 1.89 -0.80 -16.15
N THR A 46 0.65 -0.35 -16.36
CA THR A 46 0.21 1.00 -16.04
C THR A 46 0.19 1.20 -14.52
N LEU A 47 -0.33 0.23 -13.79
CA LEU A 47 -0.39 0.30 -12.33
C LEU A 47 1.01 0.37 -11.73
N GLN A 48 1.96 -0.38 -12.28
CA GLN A 48 3.35 -0.35 -11.82
C GLN A 48 3.97 1.04 -11.98
N VAL A 49 3.75 1.70 -13.12
CA VAL A 49 4.24 3.06 -13.36
C VAL A 49 3.63 4.04 -12.35
N ILE A 50 2.35 3.89 -12.06
CA ILE A 50 1.66 4.70 -11.05
C ILE A 50 2.25 4.47 -9.66
N CYS A 51 2.47 3.21 -9.27
CA CYS A 51 3.10 2.87 -7.99
C CYS A 51 4.50 3.46 -7.89
N ASP A 52 5.29 3.36 -8.95
CA ASP A 52 6.63 3.93 -8.98
C ASP A 52 6.60 5.45 -8.75
N SER A 53 5.61 6.15 -9.31
CA SER A 53 5.47 7.59 -9.10
C SER A 53 5.17 7.93 -7.64
N PHE A 54 4.48 7.06 -6.92
CA PHE A 54 4.20 7.23 -5.49
C PHE A 54 5.33 6.70 -4.60
N GLY A 55 6.34 6.06 -5.16
CA GLY A 55 7.45 5.48 -4.40
C GLY A 55 7.09 4.22 -3.64
N ILE A 56 6.11 3.47 -4.11
CA ILE A 56 5.68 2.20 -3.50
C ILE A 56 5.77 1.05 -4.50
N SER A 57 5.84 -0.17 -3.98
CA SER A 57 5.77 -1.38 -4.79
C SER A 57 4.32 -1.79 -5.04
N LEU A 58 4.09 -2.68 -6.00
CA LEU A 58 2.77 -3.29 -6.20
C LEU A 58 2.30 -4.02 -4.95
N ALA A 59 3.21 -4.72 -4.26
CA ALA A 59 2.88 -5.41 -3.02
C ALA A 59 2.39 -4.44 -1.95
N GLN A 60 3.07 -3.30 -1.79
CA GLN A 60 2.65 -2.25 -0.86
C GLN A 60 1.31 -1.63 -1.25
N PHE A 61 1.09 -1.42 -2.54
CA PHE A 61 -0.17 -0.90 -3.05
C PHE A 61 -1.35 -1.78 -2.63
N PHE A 62 -1.24 -3.08 -2.81
CA PHE A 62 -2.31 -4.03 -2.50
C PHE A 62 -2.45 -4.31 -1.00
N SER A 63 -1.35 -4.33 -0.24
CA SER A 63 -1.41 -4.61 1.19
C SER A 63 -1.94 -3.44 2.01
N GLU A 64 -1.62 -2.20 1.64
CA GLU A 64 -2.13 -1.02 2.34
C GLU A 64 -3.64 -0.86 2.23
N GLY A 65 -4.26 -1.42 1.17
CA GLY A 65 -5.71 -1.42 1.03
C GLY A 65 -6.44 -2.29 2.06
N THR A 66 -5.71 -3.09 2.82
CA THR A 66 -6.23 -3.95 3.89
C THR A 66 -5.75 -3.50 5.26
N GLU A 67 -5.40 -2.23 5.43
CA GLU A 67 -4.95 -1.70 6.70
C GLU A 67 -5.97 -2.00 7.81
N VAL A 68 -5.53 -2.78 8.76
CA VAL A 68 -6.23 -2.96 10.02
C VAL A 68 -5.63 -1.95 10.99
N GLU A 69 -6.47 -1.12 11.60
CA GLU A 69 -6.00 -0.25 12.67
C GLU A 69 -5.43 -1.11 13.80
N LEU A 70 -4.14 -0.93 14.07
CA LEU A 70 -3.51 -1.62 15.17
C LEU A 70 -3.99 -1.02 16.49
N SER A 71 -4.39 -1.87 17.42
CA SER A 71 -4.67 -1.45 18.77
C SER A 71 -3.39 -0.92 19.43
N LYS A 72 -3.54 -0.18 20.54
CA LYS A 72 -2.38 0.29 21.30
C LYS A 72 -1.49 -0.87 21.76
N GLU A 73 -2.09 -1.98 22.14
CA GLU A 73 -1.38 -3.19 22.56
C GLU A 73 -0.56 -3.77 21.40
N GLN A 74 -1.15 -3.81 20.20
CA GLN A 74 -0.46 -4.30 19.00
C GLN A 74 0.68 -3.38 18.60
N GLN A 75 0.47 -2.05 18.64
CA GLN A 75 1.51 -1.07 18.35
C GLN A 75 2.67 -1.20 19.33
N GLU A 76 2.39 -1.37 20.61
CA GLU A 76 3.39 -1.57 21.65
C GLU A 76 4.17 -2.86 21.42
N LEU A 77 3.49 -3.94 21.09
CA LEU A 77 4.13 -5.22 20.79
C LEU A 77 5.07 -5.10 19.59
N PHE A 78 4.63 -4.50 18.50
CA PHE A 78 5.45 -4.35 17.31
C PHE A 78 6.64 -3.43 17.52
N SER A 79 6.49 -2.37 18.32
CA SER A 79 7.63 -1.51 18.63
C SER A 79 8.71 -2.21 19.47
N LYS A 80 8.30 -3.10 20.36
CA LYS A 80 9.23 -3.93 21.15
C LYS A 80 9.83 -5.08 20.36
N TRP A 81 9.05 -5.63 19.43
CA TRP A 81 9.45 -6.78 18.60
C TRP A 81 10.75 -6.51 17.84
N ARG A 82 10.92 -5.31 17.31
CA ARG A 82 12.10 -4.96 16.50
C ARG A 82 13.41 -5.05 17.30
N PHE A 83 13.35 -4.92 18.62
CA PHE A 83 14.54 -4.98 19.49
C PHE A 83 14.88 -6.39 19.95
N LEU A 84 14.07 -7.37 19.61
CA LEU A 84 14.33 -8.76 19.97
C LEU A 84 15.36 -9.36 19.02
N THR A 85 16.17 -10.30 19.58
CA THR A 85 17.05 -11.12 18.75
C THR A 85 16.22 -12.11 17.94
N ALA A 86 16.82 -12.70 16.89
CA ALA A 86 16.15 -13.73 16.09
C ALA A 86 15.74 -14.93 16.96
N GLU A 87 16.58 -15.32 17.91
CA GLU A 87 16.31 -16.40 18.85
C GLU A 87 15.13 -16.09 19.76
N GLN A 88 15.06 -14.87 20.29
CA GLN A 88 13.94 -14.42 21.11
C GLN A 88 12.63 -14.38 20.35
N LYS A 89 12.65 -13.92 19.10
CA LYS A 89 11.48 -13.91 18.22
C LYS A 89 10.94 -15.31 17.99
N GLU A 90 11.84 -16.26 17.74
CA GLU A 90 11.47 -17.66 17.54
C GLU A 90 10.84 -18.27 18.78
N LEU A 91 11.39 -18.01 19.96
CA LEU A 91 10.83 -18.48 21.24
C LEU A 91 9.41 -17.95 21.45
N ILE A 92 9.16 -16.68 21.16
CA ILE A 92 7.83 -16.07 21.29
C ILE A 92 6.84 -16.71 20.33
N LEU A 93 7.23 -16.95 19.08
CA LEU A 93 6.38 -17.59 18.10
C LEU A 93 6.02 -19.02 18.51
N GLN A 94 6.99 -19.78 19.04
CA GLN A 94 6.74 -21.12 19.55
C GLN A 94 5.77 -21.10 20.75
N LEU A 95 5.93 -20.12 21.63
CA LEU A 95 5.03 -19.97 22.78
C LEU A 95 3.59 -19.71 22.33
N ILE A 96 3.41 -18.83 21.36
CA ILE A 96 2.09 -18.51 20.81
C ILE A 96 1.46 -19.76 20.17
N ASP A 97 2.23 -20.53 19.41
CA ASP A 97 1.75 -21.76 18.77
C ASP A 97 1.33 -22.82 19.78
N ASN A 98 2.00 -22.88 20.92
CA ASN A 98 1.67 -23.83 21.98
C ASN A 98 0.47 -23.41 22.83
N MET A 99 0.01 -22.19 22.69
CA MET A 99 -1.14 -21.68 23.44
C MET A 99 -2.49 -21.98 22.77
N LYS A 100 -2.47 -22.54 21.59
CA LYS A 100 -3.69 -22.89 20.83
C LYS A 100 -4.28 -24.21 21.30
#